data_914dfb7d728becdb1124063bb7bb0f6f
#
_entry.id   914dfb7d728becdb1124063bb7bb0f6f
#
_cell.length_a   1.000
_cell.length_b   1.000
_cell.length_c   1.000
_cell.angle_alpha   90.00
_cell.angle_beta   90.00
_cell.angle_gamma   90.00
#
_symmetry.space_group_name_H-M   'P 1'
#
loop_
_entity.id
_entity.type
_entity.pdbx_description
1 polymer ?
#
loop_
_entity_poly.entity_id
_entity_poly.type
_entity_poly.pdbx_seq_one_letter_code
_entity_poly.pdbx_strand_id
1 'polypeptide(L)'
;MWNLLRFLVTTPTTPRVILMSLEDLFCDVDEFRQVFLPAWHRQLLTEGTRQRRRASRLTLSEIMTILIYFHRARYRNFKAFYLLPVCPHCRGEFPNLLSDNRFVALIPTALMPLCIYLHTRRGKDTGIAFIDATSLVVCHNRRIHSHQVFKPVARRGKTSMGWFYGFKLHLVVNDRGELLAFRVTPGNVDDREPVPALTPGLTGKLIGDRGSISQKLFDELWERGLQLITKVRRNMHNKLMPMVDKLSLRKRAIIESINNQIKNIQQIEHTRHRSVVNAMVNVLAALVAYTHQPRKPSLNLSKNELNLLTSI
;
A
#
# COMPACT_ATOMS: atom_id res chain seq x y z
N MET A 1 33.75 -12.20 -4.35
CA MET A 1 32.50 -13.01 -4.57
C MET A 1 31.24 -12.14 -4.61
N TRP A 2 31.36 -10.96 -5.24
CA TRP A 2 30.32 -9.87 -5.33
C TRP A 2 29.58 -9.82 -6.68
N ASN A 3 29.71 -10.87 -7.54
CA ASN A 3 29.31 -10.78 -8.95
C ASN A 3 27.99 -11.47 -9.33
N LEU A 4 27.30 -12.16 -8.43
CA LEU A 4 26.10 -12.94 -8.79
C LEU A 4 24.77 -12.18 -8.69
N LEU A 5 24.70 -11.09 -7.94
CA LEU A 5 23.51 -10.21 -7.92
C LEU A 5 23.51 -9.18 -9.06
N ARG A 6 24.60 -9.02 -9.78
CA ARG A 6 24.71 -8.20 -11.01
C ARG A 6 24.17 -8.87 -12.27
N PHE A 7 24.00 -10.18 -12.29
CA PHE A 7 23.66 -10.93 -13.51
C PHE A 7 22.20 -10.97 -13.87
N LEU A 8 21.29 -10.43 -13.06
CA LEU A 8 19.85 -10.45 -13.38
C LEU A 8 19.33 -9.18 -14.06
N VAL A 9 20.18 -8.20 -14.36
CA VAL A 9 19.76 -7.02 -15.15
C VAL A 9 20.95 -6.52 -15.99
N THR A 10 21.30 -7.25 -17.04
CA THR A 10 22.13 -6.70 -18.10
C THR A 10 21.50 -6.95 -19.46
N THR A 11 20.65 -6.01 -19.90
CA THR A 11 20.47 -5.69 -21.31
C THR A 11 20.83 -4.21 -21.48
N PRO A 12 21.60 -3.84 -22.53
CA PRO A 12 22.11 -2.48 -22.70
C PRO A 12 21.03 -1.54 -23.24
N THR A 13 21.13 -0.26 -22.83
CA THR A 13 20.39 0.92 -23.35
C THR A 13 19.07 1.32 -22.66
N THR A 14 19.05 1.34 -21.31
CA THR A 14 18.11 2.23 -20.59
C THR A 14 18.85 2.91 -19.44
N PRO A 15 18.58 4.21 -19.11
CA PRO A 15 19.26 4.89 -18.01
C PRO A 15 19.11 4.05 -16.74
N ARG A 16 20.23 3.69 -16.11
CA ARG A 16 20.28 2.91 -14.86
C ARG A 16 19.40 3.59 -13.82
N VAL A 17 18.24 3.02 -13.56
CA VAL A 17 17.49 3.34 -12.35
C VAL A 17 18.32 2.77 -11.20
N ILE A 18 18.91 3.61 -10.38
CA ILE A 18 19.59 3.22 -9.16
C ILE A 18 18.51 2.62 -8.25
N LEU A 19 18.41 1.30 -8.23
CA LEU A 19 17.57 0.60 -7.26
C LEU A 19 18.23 0.80 -5.89
N MET A 20 17.47 1.30 -4.93
CA MET A 20 17.86 1.36 -3.51
C MET A 20 18.41 0.01 -3.07
N SER A 21 19.60 -0.03 -2.51
CA SER A 21 20.23 -1.27 -2.05
C SER A 21 19.48 -1.86 -0.84
N LEU A 22 19.88 -3.06 -0.40
CA LEU A 22 19.33 -3.64 0.83
C LEU A 22 19.80 -2.84 2.06
N GLU A 23 21.06 -2.40 2.03
CA GLU A 23 21.68 -1.58 3.07
C GLU A 23 20.98 -0.22 3.18
N ASP A 24 20.73 0.47 2.05
CA ASP A 24 20.01 1.75 2.04
C ASP A 24 18.59 1.58 2.64
N LEU A 25 17.92 0.49 2.29
CA LEU A 25 16.60 0.18 2.85
C LEU A 25 16.69 -0.07 4.36
N PHE A 26 17.71 -0.80 4.81
CA PHE A 26 17.92 -1.05 6.24
C PHE A 26 18.20 0.24 6.99
N CYS A 27 19.07 1.11 6.46
CA CYS A 27 19.39 2.40 7.07
C CYS A 27 18.15 3.27 7.24
N ASP A 28 17.32 3.43 6.19
CA ASP A 28 16.08 4.22 6.25
C ASP A 28 15.09 3.64 7.30
N VAL A 29 14.94 2.32 7.36
CA VAL A 29 14.10 1.66 8.37
C VAL A 29 14.68 1.79 9.78
N ASP A 30 16.00 1.72 9.94
CA ASP A 30 16.65 1.82 11.25
C ASP A 30 16.62 3.26 11.80
N GLU A 31 16.82 4.26 10.96
CA GLU A 31 16.62 5.67 11.32
C GLU A 31 15.20 5.92 11.85
N PHE A 32 14.19 5.42 11.14
CA PHE A 32 12.82 5.47 11.63
C PHE A 32 12.67 4.78 12.99
N ARG A 33 13.22 3.56 13.15
CA ARG A 33 13.12 2.82 14.41
C ARG A 33 13.75 3.57 15.58
N GLN A 34 14.89 4.22 15.37
CA GLN A 34 15.58 4.97 16.42
C GLN A 34 14.71 6.09 17.00
N VAL A 35 13.90 6.73 16.17
CA VAL A 35 12.95 7.77 16.61
C VAL A 35 11.66 7.14 17.18
N PHE A 36 11.15 6.12 16.50
CA PHE A 36 9.86 5.50 16.83
C PHE A 36 9.87 4.73 18.17
N LEU A 37 10.87 3.88 18.41
CA LEU A 37 10.85 3.00 19.59
C LEU A 37 10.84 3.73 20.93
N PRO A 38 11.63 4.80 21.16
CA PRO A 38 11.58 5.53 22.42
C PRO A 38 10.21 6.18 22.65
N ALA A 39 9.59 6.74 21.60
CA ALA A 39 8.27 7.35 21.68
C ALA A 39 7.19 6.28 21.98
N TRP A 40 7.23 5.17 21.27
CA TRP A 40 6.33 4.04 21.47
C TRP A 40 6.42 3.43 22.87
N HIS A 41 7.65 3.23 23.38
CA HIS A 41 7.85 2.69 24.73
C HIS A 41 7.32 3.65 25.79
N ARG A 42 7.49 4.98 25.63
CA ARG A 42 6.92 5.97 26.56
C ARG A 42 5.39 5.87 26.59
N GLN A 43 4.75 5.80 25.43
CA GLN A 43 3.29 5.66 25.35
C GLN A 43 2.79 4.37 26.03
N LEU A 44 3.41 3.23 25.76
CA LEU A 44 3.05 1.95 26.40
C LEU A 44 3.23 1.97 27.93
N LEU A 45 4.21 2.73 28.44
CA LEU A 45 4.39 2.93 29.89
C LEU A 45 3.26 3.76 30.47
N THR A 46 2.88 4.85 29.77
CA THR A 46 1.78 5.73 30.21
C THR A 46 0.45 5.01 30.25
N GLU A 47 0.19 4.12 29.29
CA GLU A 47 -1.03 3.32 29.19
C GLU A 47 -1.03 2.07 30.09
N GLY A 48 0.06 1.80 30.83
CA GLY A 48 0.19 0.60 31.69
C GLY A 48 0.18 -0.73 30.94
N THR A 49 0.25 -0.72 29.63
CA THR A 49 0.12 -1.91 28.76
C THR A 49 1.45 -2.57 28.43
N ARG A 50 2.56 -2.06 28.97
CA ARG A 50 3.90 -2.59 28.70
C ARG A 50 4.07 -3.99 29.29
N GLN A 51 4.11 -5.00 28.41
CA GLN A 51 4.51 -6.34 28.78
C GLN A 51 6.01 -6.53 28.63
N ARG A 52 6.68 -7.14 29.64
CA ARG A 52 8.09 -7.54 29.55
C ARG A 52 8.24 -8.62 28.47
N ARG A 53 8.81 -8.28 27.33
CA ARG A 53 9.11 -9.23 26.26
C ARG A 53 10.58 -9.63 26.33
N ARG A 54 10.85 -10.92 26.15
CA ARG A 54 12.24 -11.39 25.97
C ARG A 54 12.80 -10.74 24.70
N ALA A 55 14.04 -10.27 24.77
CA ALA A 55 14.72 -9.69 23.60
C ALA A 55 14.78 -10.73 22.46
N SER A 56 14.38 -10.33 21.29
CA SER A 56 14.55 -11.13 20.08
C SER A 56 16.00 -11.01 19.59
N ARG A 57 16.52 -12.07 18.96
CA ARG A 57 17.83 -12.02 18.28
C ARG A 57 17.82 -11.08 17.08
N LEU A 58 16.69 -11.05 16.33
CA LEU A 58 16.49 -10.07 15.26
C LEU A 58 15.93 -8.77 15.84
N THR A 59 16.51 -7.67 15.41
CA THR A 59 15.99 -6.33 15.70
C THR A 59 14.70 -6.07 14.93
N LEU A 60 13.93 -5.07 15.36
CA LEU A 60 12.73 -4.65 14.63
C LEU A 60 13.07 -4.13 13.22
N SER A 61 14.20 -3.45 13.06
CA SER A 61 14.68 -2.96 11.75
C SER A 61 14.95 -4.10 10.80
N GLU A 62 15.63 -5.16 11.24
CA GLU A 62 15.89 -6.35 10.42
C GLU A 62 14.59 -7.03 10.01
N ILE A 63 13.62 -7.19 10.94
CA ILE A 63 12.31 -7.78 10.65
C ILE A 63 11.58 -6.95 9.59
N MET A 64 11.47 -5.63 9.77
CA MET A 64 10.80 -4.75 8.82
C MET A 64 11.49 -4.74 7.46
N THR A 65 12.82 -4.66 7.43
CA THR A 65 13.61 -4.67 6.20
C THR A 65 13.40 -5.96 5.40
N ILE A 66 13.45 -7.12 6.05
CA ILE A 66 13.20 -8.41 5.39
C ILE A 66 11.79 -8.48 4.81
N LEU A 67 10.78 -8.00 5.55
CA LEU A 67 9.38 -7.97 5.08
C LEU A 67 9.18 -7.05 3.88
N ILE A 68 9.77 -5.86 3.89
CA ILE A 68 9.70 -4.92 2.77
C ILE A 68 10.48 -5.46 1.56
N TYR A 69 11.67 -6.04 1.80
CA TYR A 69 12.51 -6.61 0.77
C TYR A 69 11.84 -7.80 0.07
N PHE A 70 11.06 -8.62 0.78
CA PHE A 70 10.24 -9.68 0.19
C PHE A 70 9.39 -9.16 -0.98
N HIS A 71 8.68 -8.05 -0.81
CA HIS A 71 7.86 -7.47 -1.85
C HIS A 71 8.66 -6.80 -2.96
N ARG A 72 9.82 -6.22 -2.66
CA ARG A 72 10.73 -5.66 -3.67
C ARG A 72 11.37 -6.74 -4.54
N ALA A 73 11.67 -7.88 -3.94
CA ALA A 73 12.24 -9.05 -4.63
C ALA A 73 11.20 -9.81 -5.47
N ARG A 74 9.91 -9.40 -5.46
CA ARG A 74 8.81 -9.95 -6.27
C ARG A 74 8.52 -11.43 -6.06
N TYR A 75 8.87 -11.97 -4.91
CA TYR A 75 8.55 -13.36 -4.58
C TYR A 75 7.07 -13.51 -4.21
N ARG A 76 6.45 -14.63 -4.64
CA ARG A 76 5.08 -14.98 -4.28
C ARG A 76 4.95 -15.67 -2.93
N ASN A 77 5.99 -16.38 -2.52
CA ASN A 77 6.00 -17.22 -1.34
C ASN A 77 7.09 -16.76 -0.39
N PHE A 78 6.70 -16.31 0.81
CA PHE A 78 7.63 -15.82 1.81
C PHE A 78 8.65 -16.89 2.23
N LYS A 79 8.21 -18.14 2.44
CA LYS A 79 9.13 -19.23 2.83
C LYS A 79 10.22 -19.47 1.75
N ALA A 80 9.83 -19.49 0.48
CA ALA A 80 10.80 -19.62 -0.62
C ALA A 80 11.78 -18.44 -0.66
N PHE A 81 11.27 -17.20 -0.51
CA PHE A 81 12.10 -16.01 -0.40
C PHE A 81 13.04 -16.07 0.80
N TYR A 82 12.57 -16.47 1.97
CA TYR A 82 13.40 -16.51 3.17
C TYR A 82 14.48 -17.57 3.09
N LEU A 83 14.15 -18.78 2.63
CA LEU A 83 15.07 -19.91 2.61
C LEU A 83 16.05 -19.90 1.44
N LEU A 84 15.66 -19.38 0.26
CA LEU A 84 16.50 -19.44 -0.93
C LEU A 84 17.45 -18.23 -1.06
N PRO A 85 17.00 -16.95 -1.11
CA PRO A 85 17.93 -15.82 -1.17
C PRO A 85 18.39 -15.33 0.20
N VAL A 86 17.49 -15.19 1.21
CA VAL A 86 17.85 -14.52 2.47
C VAL A 86 18.80 -15.37 3.32
N CYS A 87 18.44 -16.60 3.63
CA CYS A 87 19.26 -17.44 4.52
C CYS A 87 20.68 -17.73 4.01
N PRO A 88 20.91 -18.05 2.72
CA PRO A 88 22.25 -18.31 2.23
C PRO A 88 23.04 -17.06 1.86
N HIS A 89 22.39 -15.98 1.40
CA HIS A 89 23.09 -14.85 0.78
C HIS A 89 23.11 -13.57 1.61
N CYS A 90 22.21 -13.41 2.58
CA CYS A 90 22.12 -12.20 3.39
C CYS A 90 22.56 -12.42 4.85
N ARG A 91 23.43 -13.41 5.12
CA ARG A 91 23.95 -13.62 6.48
C ARG A 91 24.99 -12.59 6.91
N GLY A 92 25.63 -11.93 5.95
CA GLY A 92 26.51 -10.81 6.22
C GLY A 92 25.75 -9.61 6.79
N GLU A 93 24.60 -9.32 6.20
CA GLU A 93 23.72 -8.22 6.58
C GLU A 93 22.84 -8.58 7.79
N PHE A 94 22.43 -9.85 7.91
CA PHE A 94 21.60 -10.37 9.01
C PHE A 94 22.26 -11.56 9.71
N PRO A 95 23.25 -11.33 10.58
CA PRO A 95 24.04 -12.43 11.18
C PRO A 95 23.21 -13.33 12.11
N ASN A 96 22.11 -12.81 12.68
CA ASN A 96 21.29 -13.51 13.66
C ASN A 96 19.98 -14.08 13.06
N LEU A 97 19.98 -14.45 11.77
CA LEU A 97 18.79 -15.02 11.12
C LEU A 97 18.24 -16.23 11.91
N LEU A 98 16.94 -16.25 12.02
CA LEU A 98 16.18 -17.32 12.69
C LEU A 98 15.71 -18.36 11.67
N SER A 99 15.16 -19.49 12.13
CA SER A 99 14.40 -20.38 11.25
C SER A 99 13.13 -19.68 10.72
N ASP A 100 12.61 -20.11 9.57
CA ASP A 100 11.42 -19.53 8.95
C ASP A 100 10.21 -19.51 9.89
N ASN A 101 9.97 -20.59 10.62
CA ASN A 101 8.88 -20.67 11.60
C ASN A 101 9.03 -19.64 12.74
N ARG A 102 10.26 -19.43 13.22
CA ARG A 102 10.55 -18.43 14.25
C ARG A 102 10.42 -17.01 13.71
N PHE A 103 10.85 -16.78 12.48
CA PHE A 103 10.64 -15.49 11.82
C PHE A 103 9.14 -15.18 11.66
N VAL A 104 8.36 -16.15 11.16
CA VAL A 104 6.89 -16.01 11.02
C VAL A 104 6.21 -15.66 12.34
N ALA A 105 6.69 -16.20 13.47
CA ALA A 105 6.18 -15.86 14.80
C ALA A 105 6.49 -14.40 15.22
N LEU A 106 7.50 -13.75 14.61
CA LEU A 106 7.85 -12.35 14.87
C LEU A 106 7.09 -11.37 13.96
N ILE A 107 6.54 -11.80 12.83
CA ILE A 107 5.83 -10.92 11.88
C ILE A 107 4.80 -10.00 12.56
N PRO A 108 3.96 -10.48 13.51
CA PRO A 108 2.98 -9.62 14.17
C PRO A 108 3.58 -8.40 14.89
N THR A 109 4.83 -8.47 15.32
CA THR A 109 5.49 -7.37 16.02
C THR A 109 5.74 -6.16 15.11
N ALA A 110 5.79 -6.38 13.80
CA ALA A 110 6.00 -5.34 12.80
C ALA A 110 4.71 -4.59 12.39
N LEU A 111 3.52 -5.00 12.86
CA LEU A 111 2.24 -4.43 12.42
C LEU A 111 2.18 -2.91 12.65
N MET A 112 2.29 -2.49 13.91
CA MET A 112 2.22 -1.06 14.26
C MET A 112 3.42 -0.26 13.73
N PRO A 113 4.67 -0.76 13.88
CA PRO A 113 5.82 -0.07 13.29
C PRO A 113 5.69 0.16 11.78
N LEU A 114 5.28 -0.83 11.00
CA LEU A 114 5.07 -0.68 9.55
C LEU A 114 3.92 0.29 9.22
N CYS A 115 2.86 0.29 10.02
CA CYS A 115 1.76 1.23 9.84
C CYS A 115 2.22 2.67 10.02
N ILE A 116 2.98 2.95 11.09
CA ILE A 116 3.50 4.29 11.38
C ILE A 116 4.59 4.66 10.37
N TYR A 117 5.47 3.75 10.02
CA TYR A 117 6.49 3.99 9.00
C TYR A 117 5.87 4.33 7.64
N LEU A 118 4.83 3.60 7.22
CA LEU A 118 4.10 3.94 6.00
C LEU A 118 3.46 5.34 6.10
N HIS A 119 3.02 5.74 7.29
CA HIS A 119 2.47 7.07 7.52
C HIS A 119 3.51 8.18 7.32
N THR A 120 4.75 7.97 7.75
CA THR A 120 5.85 8.94 7.54
C THR A 120 6.27 9.06 6.08
N ARG A 121 5.93 8.06 5.25
CA ARG A 121 6.29 8.00 3.83
C ARG A 121 5.17 8.43 2.89
N ARG A 122 4.13 9.03 3.41
CA ARG A 122 3.05 9.59 2.58
C ARG A 122 3.56 10.74 1.72
N GLY A 123 2.99 10.83 0.51
CA GLY A 123 3.16 11.99 -0.36
C GLY A 123 2.49 13.25 0.22
N LYS A 124 2.79 14.38 -0.38
CA LYS A 124 2.14 15.65 -0.06
C LYS A 124 0.91 15.85 -0.95
N ASP A 125 -0.09 16.55 -0.42
CA ASP A 125 -1.21 17.02 -1.26
C ASP A 125 -0.69 18.00 -2.31
N THR A 126 -1.09 17.76 -3.56
CA THR A 126 -0.73 18.59 -4.73
C THR A 126 -1.95 19.29 -5.32
N GLY A 127 -3.12 19.18 -4.68
CA GLY A 127 -4.39 19.67 -5.20
C GLY A 127 -5.05 18.73 -6.22
N ILE A 128 -4.40 17.61 -6.57
CA ILE A 128 -4.97 16.57 -7.43
C ILE A 128 -4.75 15.22 -6.78
N ALA A 129 -5.83 14.52 -6.48
CA ALA A 129 -5.80 13.18 -5.94
C ALA A 129 -6.65 12.22 -6.77
N PHE A 130 -6.26 10.95 -6.79
CA PHE A 130 -6.98 9.86 -7.42
C PHE A 130 -7.35 8.85 -6.35
N ILE A 131 -8.60 8.37 -6.37
CA ILE A 131 -9.10 7.35 -5.45
C ILE A 131 -9.61 6.15 -6.23
N ASP A 132 -9.26 4.96 -5.76
CA ASP A 132 -9.77 3.71 -6.29
C ASP A 132 -9.77 2.62 -5.22
N ALA A 133 -10.60 1.59 -5.44
CA ALA A 133 -10.66 0.41 -4.58
C ALA A 133 -10.34 -0.84 -5.38
N THR A 134 -9.45 -1.66 -4.86
CA THR A 134 -9.12 -2.95 -5.47
C THR A 134 -9.43 -4.10 -4.52
N SER A 135 -9.94 -5.22 -5.05
CA SER A 135 -10.22 -6.42 -4.25
C SER A 135 -8.92 -7.10 -3.82
N LEU A 136 -8.89 -7.60 -2.59
CA LEU A 136 -7.89 -8.52 -2.06
C LEU A 136 -8.58 -9.86 -1.78
N VAL A 137 -8.42 -10.80 -2.69
CA VAL A 137 -9.08 -12.10 -2.62
C VAL A 137 -8.36 -13.01 -1.64
N VAL A 138 -9.08 -13.55 -0.67
CA VAL A 138 -8.52 -14.45 0.36
C VAL A 138 -8.54 -15.89 -0.09
N CYS A 139 -9.63 -16.33 -0.73
CA CYS A 139 -9.75 -17.68 -1.25
C CYS A 139 -10.74 -17.73 -2.42
N HIS A 140 -10.67 -18.81 -3.20
CA HIS A 140 -11.65 -19.07 -4.24
C HIS A 140 -13.05 -19.27 -3.62
N ASN A 141 -14.10 -18.80 -4.29
CA ASN A 141 -15.49 -18.82 -3.78
C ASN A 141 -15.98 -20.19 -3.31
N ARG A 142 -15.56 -21.29 -3.95
CA ARG A 142 -15.90 -22.67 -3.55
C ARG A 142 -15.33 -23.04 -2.17
N ARG A 143 -14.31 -22.33 -1.68
CA ARG A 143 -13.60 -22.62 -0.42
C ARG A 143 -14.06 -21.76 0.76
N ILE A 144 -15.04 -20.88 0.59
CA ILE A 144 -15.49 -19.95 1.63
C ILE A 144 -15.93 -20.70 2.88
N HIS A 145 -16.69 -21.79 2.71
CA HIS A 145 -17.23 -22.57 3.84
C HIS A 145 -16.15 -23.23 4.68
N SER A 146 -15.06 -23.68 4.06
CA SER A 146 -13.94 -24.33 4.75
C SER A 146 -12.90 -23.34 5.28
N HIS A 147 -12.99 -22.05 4.91
CA HIS A 147 -11.99 -21.06 5.25
C HIS A 147 -12.24 -20.40 6.59
N GLN A 148 -11.57 -20.88 7.65
CA GLN A 148 -11.82 -20.42 9.03
C GLN A 148 -11.03 -19.16 9.40
N VAL A 149 -9.79 -19.01 8.92
CA VAL A 149 -8.84 -17.96 9.36
C VAL A 149 -9.41 -16.54 9.24
N PHE A 150 -10.04 -16.23 8.10
CA PHE A 150 -10.56 -14.88 7.82
C PHE A 150 -12.08 -14.76 8.01
N LYS A 151 -12.75 -15.83 8.47
CA LYS A 151 -14.21 -15.86 8.68
C LYS A 151 -14.75 -14.68 9.51
N PRO A 152 -14.08 -14.26 10.60
CA PRO A 152 -14.57 -13.15 11.42
C PRO A 152 -14.46 -11.79 10.73
N VAL A 153 -13.52 -11.60 9.79
CA VAL A 153 -13.17 -10.26 9.24
C VAL A 153 -13.39 -10.10 7.74
N ALA A 154 -13.26 -11.18 6.94
CA ALA A 154 -13.52 -11.12 5.50
C ALA A 154 -15.00 -11.26 5.19
N ARG A 155 -15.43 -10.66 4.08
CA ARG A 155 -16.83 -10.74 3.60
C ARG A 155 -16.85 -10.94 2.08
N ARG A 156 -18.00 -11.42 1.57
CA ARG A 156 -18.26 -11.46 0.14
C ARG A 156 -18.49 -10.07 -0.40
N GLY A 157 -17.77 -9.74 -1.48
CA GLY A 157 -17.95 -8.51 -2.24
C GLY A 157 -18.22 -8.81 -3.70
N LYS A 158 -18.67 -7.81 -4.44
CA LYS A 158 -18.91 -7.88 -5.88
C LYS A 158 -18.07 -6.83 -6.60
N THR A 159 -17.40 -7.24 -7.67
CA THR A 159 -16.70 -6.35 -8.60
C THR A 159 -17.28 -6.53 -10.01
N SER A 160 -16.81 -5.74 -10.98
CA SER A 160 -17.13 -5.95 -12.40
C SER A 160 -16.76 -7.34 -12.90
N MET A 161 -15.74 -7.96 -12.29
CA MET A 161 -15.26 -9.32 -12.61
C MET A 161 -16.05 -10.43 -11.92
N GLY A 162 -17.03 -10.11 -11.06
CA GLY A 162 -17.86 -11.07 -10.35
C GLY A 162 -17.72 -11.01 -8.83
N TRP A 163 -18.16 -12.09 -8.17
CA TRP A 163 -18.12 -12.22 -6.72
C TRP A 163 -16.75 -12.68 -6.25
N PHE A 164 -16.29 -12.10 -5.14
CA PHE A 164 -15.07 -12.52 -4.44
C PHE A 164 -15.30 -12.60 -2.93
N TYR A 165 -14.41 -13.29 -2.22
CA TYR A 165 -14.40 -13.33 -0.76
C TYR A 165 -13.07 -12.79 -0.26
N GLY A 166 -13.12 -11.75 0.57
CA GLY A 166 -11.91 -11.09 1.07
C GLY A 166 -12.13 -9.67 1.55
N PHE A 167 -11.21 -8.81 1.16
CA PHE A 167 -11.16 -7.40 1.54
C PHE A 167 -11.13 -6.51 0.31
N LYS A 168 -11.32 -5.21 0.52
CA LYS A 168 -11.01 -4.16 -0.44
C LYS A 168 -9.88 -3.31 0.11
N LEU A 169 -8.91 -3.01 -0.74
CA LEU A 169 -7.88 -2.03 -0.47
C LEU A 169 -8.25 -0.74 -1.20
N HIS A 170 -8.57 0.29 -0.44
CA HIS A 170 -8.84 1.63 -0.94
C HIS A 170 -7.55 2.42 -0.88
N LEU A 171 -7.18 3.07 -1.98
CA LEU A 171 -5.99 3.89 -2.11
C LEU A 171 -6.34 5.30 -2.56
N VAL A 172 -5.66 6.28 -1.99
CA VAL A 172 -5.63 7.65 -2.48
C VAL A 172 -4.20 8.00 -2.83
N VAL A 173 -3.97 8.47 -4.05
CA VAL A 173 -2.64 8.84 -4.56
C VAL A 173 -2.70 10.23 -5.20
N ASN A 174 -1.57 10.95 -5.22
CA ASN A 174 -1.47 12.22 -5.92
C ASN A 174 -1.09 12.03 -7.41
N ASP A 175 -0.93 13.13 -8.14
CA ASP A 175 -0.52 13.19 -9.54
C ASP A 175 0.89 12.63 -9.81
N ARG A 176 1.72 12.53 -8.75
CA ARG A 176 3.07 11.95 -8.79
C ARG A 176 3.09 10.45 -8.47
N GLY A 177 1.91 9.84 -8.25
CA GLY A 177 1.77 8.45 -7.86
C GLY A 177 2.21 8.16 -6.42
N GLU A 178 2.35 9.19 -5.59
CA GLU A 178 2.67 9.01 -4.17
C GLU A 178 1.40 8.66 -3.39
N LEU A 179 1.52 7.73 -2.46
CA LEU A 179 0.42 7.31 -1.60
C LEU A 179 0.08 8.40 -0.57
N LEU A 180 -1.14 8.91 -0.61
CA LEU A 180 -1.66 9.89 0.36
C LEU A 180 -2.39 9.19 1.51
N ALA A 181 -3.24 8.23 1.19
CA ALA A 181 -3.98 7.47 2.19
C ALA A 181 -4.29 6.05 1.70
N PHE A 182 -4.55 5.16 2.64
CA PHE A 182 -5.03 3.81 2.36
C PHE A 182 -5.98 3.32 3.45
N ARG A 183 -6.86 2.39 3.09
CA ARG A 183 -7.73 1.69 4.03
C ARG A 183 -8.05 0.30 3.52
N VAL A 184 -8.05 -0.67 4.42
CA VAL A 184 -8.52 -2.03 4.16
C VAL A 184 -9.90 -2.20 4.80
N THR A 185 -10.87 -2.63 4.00
CA THR A 185 -12.24 -2.89 4.48
C THR A 185 -12.67 -4.32 4.12
N PRO A 186 -13.65 -4.89 4.81
CA PRO A 186 -14.31 -6.12 4.36
C PRO A 186 -14.87 -5.96 2.93
N GLY A 187 -14.91 -7.05 2.16
CA GLY A 187 -15.29 -7.01 0.74
C GLY A 187 -16.68 -6.46 0.43
N ASN A 188 -17.60 -6.50 1.40
CA ASN A 188 -18.99 -6.02 1.25
C ASN A 188 -19.17 -4.52 1.49
N VAL A 189 -18.14 -3.83 2.00
CA VAL A 189 -18.22 -2.38 2.26
C VAL A 189 -18.33 -1.61 0.96
N ASP A 190 -19.20 -0.61 0.91
CA ASP A 190 -19.36 0.28 -0.25
C ASP A 190 -18.10 1.15 -0.43
N ASP A 191 -17.67 1.35 -1.68
CA ASP A 191 -16.46 2.11 -2.00
C ASP A 191 -16.55 3.59 -1.60
N ARG A 192 -17.76 4.11 -1.38
CA ARG A 192 -18.02 5.48 -0.92
C ARG A 192 -17.79 5.67 0.57
N GLU A 193 -18.07 4.65 1.37
CA GLU A 193 -18.05 4.73 2.84
C GLU A 193 -16.67 5.18 3.40
N PRO A 194 -15.52 4.65 2.94
CA PRO A 194 -14.24 5.06 3.49
C PRO A 194 -13.71 6.40 2.95
N VAL A 195 -14.33 7.01 1.94
CA VAL A 195 -13.82 8.22 1.28
C VAL A 195 -13.62 9.39 2.23
N PRO A 196 -14.60 9.78 3.09
CA PRO A 196 -14.41 10.90 4.02
C PRO A 196 -13.24 10.72 4.98
N ALA A 197 -13.02 9.48 5.44
CA ALA A 197 -11.93 9.14 6.34
C ALA A 197 -10.57 9.01 5.64
N LEU A 198 -10.55 8.82 4.31
CA LEU A 198 -9.32 8.75 3.50
C LEU A 198 -8.85 10.11 2.99
N THR A 199 -9.71 11.13 3.07
CA THR A 199 -9.45 12.47 2.52
C THR A 199 -9.40 13.59 3.57
N PRO A 200 -8.94 13.36 4.84
CA PRO A 200 -8.84 14.45 5.79
C PRO A 200 -7.75 15.42 5.34
N GLY A 201 -8.10 16.71 5.26
CA GLY A 201 -7.15 17.78 4.93
C GLY A 201 -6.69 17.81 3.46
N LEU A 202 -7.25 16.97 2.58
CA LEU A 202 -7.03 17.09 1.14
C LEU A 202 -7.90 18.21 0.58
N THR A 203 -7.33 18.95 -0.38
CA THR A 203 -7.98 20.07 -1.07
C THR A 203 -7.87 19.93 -2.59
N GLY A 204 -8.64 20.73 -3.33
CA GLY A 204 -8.61 20.71 -4.79
C GLY A 204 -9.50 19.63 -5.41
N LYS A 205 -8.95 18.73 -6.22
CA LYS A 205 -9.74 17.78 -7.02
C LYS A 205 -9.47 16.32 -6.64
N LEU A 206 -10.53 15.56 -6.37
CA LEU A 206 -10.50 14.11 -6.14
C LEU A 206 -11.12 13.39 -7.34
N ILE A 207 -10.34 12.62 -8.06
CA ILE A 207 -10.79 11.87 -9.25
C ILE A 207 -11.08 10.43 -8.85
N GLY A 208 -12.34 10.00 -9.01
CA GLY A 208 -12.79 8.66 -8.66
C GLY A 208 -13.54 7.93 -9.77
N ASP A 209 -13.95 6.68 -9.51
CA ASP A 209 -14.78 5.91 -10.43
C ASP A 209 -16.28 6.25 -10.30
N ARG A 210 -17.05 5.79 -11.28
CA ARG A 210 -18.52 5.91 -11.30
C ARG A 210 -19.21 5.31 -10.07
N GLY A 211 -18.60 4.32 -9.43
CA GLY A 211 -19.08 3.72 -8.19
C GLY A 211 -19.06 4.67 -6.98
N SER A 212 -18.19 5.70 -7.02
CA SER A 212 -18.02 6.69 -5.95
C SER A 212 -19.07 7.81 -5.96
N ILE A 213 -20.10 7.76 -6.81
CA ILE A 213 -21.09 8.84 -6.96
C ILE A 213 -22.17 8.72 -5.88
N SER A 214 -22.23 9.74 -5.01
CA SER A 214 -23.35 10.02 -4.10
C SER A 214 -23.44 11.53 -3.95
N GLN A 215 -24.66 12.09 -4.07
CA GLN A 215 -24.85 13.53 -3.86
C GLN A 215 -24.38 13.94 -2.47
N LYS A 216 -24.77 13.18 -1.45
CA LYS A 216 -24.34 13.42 -0.06
C LYS A 216 -22.82 13.49 0.08
N LEU A 217 -22.08 12.54 -0.53
CA LEU A 217 -20.62 12.52 -0.49
C LEU A 217 -20.03 13.71 -1.25
N PHE A 218 -20.62 14.08 -2.39
CA PHE A 218 -20.17 15.26 -3.14
C PHE A 218 -20.30 16.53 -2.31
N ASP A 219 -21.47 16.75 -1.69
CA ASP A 219 -21.72 17.95 -0.86
C ASP A 219 -20.78 18.00 0.35
N GLU A 220 -20.61 16.86 1.05
CA GLU A 220 -19.68 16.74 2.19
C GLU A 220 -18.22 17.07 1.82
N LEU A 221 -17.73 16.60 0.68
CA LEU A 221 -16.37 16.87 0.23
C LEU A 221 -16.22 18.31 -0.28
N TRP A 222 -17.26 18.83 -0.96
CA TRP A 222 -17.27 20.21 -1.45
C TRP A 222 -17.16 21.24 -0.31
N GLU A 223 -17.88 21.02 0.79
CA GLU A 223 -17.80 21.85 1.99
C GLU A 223 -16.38 21.90 2.61
N ARG A 224 -15.58 20.84 2.36
CA ARG A 224 -14.17 20.75 2.79
C ARG A 224 -13.17 21.32 1.76
N GLY A 225 -13.64 21.90 0.66
CA GLY A 225 -12.81 22.42 -0.42
C GLY A 225 -12.21 21.31 -1.32
N LEU A 226 -12.83 20.11 -1.36
CA LEU A 226 -12.40 18.98 -2.18
C LEU A 226 -13.50 18.65 -3.21
N GLN A 227 -13.24 18.95 -4.48
CA GLN A 227 -14.16 18.69 -5.57
C GLN A 227 -14.08 17.24 -6.05
N LEU A 228 -15.16 16.46 -5.88
CA LEU A 228 -15.22 15.09 -6.38
C LEU A 228 -15.55 15.08 -7.89
N ILE A 229 -14.65 14.53 -8.71
CA ILE A 229 -14.81 14.40 -10.16
C ILE A 229 -14.93 12.92 -10.52
N THR A 230 -16.05 12.56 -11.16
CA THR A 230 -16.33 11.20 -11.60
C THR A 230 -16.96 11.18 -12.99
N LYS A 231 -16.86 10.05 -13.69
CA LYS A 231 -17.59 9.88 -14.96
C LYS A 231 -19.09 9.84 -14.70
N VAL A 232 -19.86 10.67 -15.41
CA VAL A 232 -21.34 10.70 -15.34
C VAL A 232 -21.91 9.34 -15.77
N ARG A 233 -22.91 8.84 -15.05
CA ARG A 233 -23.64 7.62 -15.45
C ARG A 233 -24.52 7.93 -16.68
N ARG A 234 -24.75 6.92 -17.53
CA ARG A 234 -25.55 7.04 -18.77
C ARG A 234 -26.97 7.61 -18.54
N ASN A 235 -27.51 7.42 -17.34
CA ASN A 235 -28.86 7.86 -16.95
C ASN A 235 -28.86 9.17 -16.14
N MET A 236 -27.72 9.87 -16.01
CA MET A 236 -27.68 11.17 -15.34
C MET A 236 -27.71 12.29 -16.38
N HIS A 237 -28.38 13.40 -16.04
CA HIS A 237 -28.35 14.60 -16.86
C HIS A 237 -26.94 15.04 -17.16
N ASN A 238 -26.68 15.31 -18.45
CA ASN A 238 -25.36 15.71 -18.91
C ASN A 238 -25.05 17.11 -18.37
N LYS A 239 -24.31 17.19 -17.25
CA LYS A 239 -23.73 18.45 -16.80
C LYS A 239 -22.55 18.78 -17.69
N LEU A 240 -22.48 19.99 -18.21
CA LEU A 240 -21.32 20.51 -18.93
C LEU A 240 -20.11 20.40 -18.01
N MET A 241 -19.24 19.43 -18.31
CA MET A 241 -18.01 19.22 -17.54
C MET A 241 -16.90 20.05 -18.17
N PRO A 242 -16.16 20.85 -17.41
CA PRO A 242 -14.99 21.55 -17.89
C PRO A 242 -14.02 20.61 -18.66
N MET A 243 -13.35 21.12 -19.69
CA MET A 243 -12.42 20.31 -20.48
C MET A 243 -11.27 19.75 -19.64
N VAL A 244 -10.85 20.50 -18.65
CA VAL A 244 -9.87 20.14 -17.63
C VAL A 244 -10.27 18.88 -16.85
N ASP A 245 -11.54 18.81 -16.44
CA ASP A 245 -12.06 17.66 -15.68
C ASP A 245 -12.18 16.42 -16.57
N LYS A 246 -12.51 16.58 -17.84
CA LYS A 246 -12.49 15.50 -18.84
C LYS A 246 -11.10 14.94 -19.05
N LEU A 247 -10.08 15.79 -19.07
CA LEU A 247 -8.67 15.38 -19.16
C LEU A 247 -8.24 14.64 -17.90
N SER A 248 -8.60 15.14 -16.73
CA SER A 248 -8.31 14.50 -15.44
C SER A 248 -8.92 13.09 -15.35
N LEU A 249 -10.14 12.91 -15.83
CA LEU A 249 -10.78 11.59 -15.89
C LEU A 249 -10.10 10.61 -16.86
N ARG A 250 -9.51 11.09 -17.96
CA ARG A 250 -8.71 10.23 -18.85
C ARG A 250 -7.42 9.78 -18.18
N LYS A 251 -6.83 10.62 -17.32
CA LYS A 251 -5.58 10.35 -16.60
C LYS A 251 -5.78 9.42 -15.37
N ARG A 252 -7.00 9.01 -15.05
CA ARG A 252 -7.30 8.06 -13.97
C ARG A 252 -6.57 6.72 -14.11
N ALA A 253 -6.11 6.36 -15.31
CA ALA A 253 -5.29 5.17 -15.54
C ALA A 253 -4.04 5.07 -14.62
N ILE A 254 -3.61 6.19 -14.02
CA ILE A 254 -2.50 6.21 -13.06
C ILE A 254 -2.80 5.31 -11.84
N ILE A 255 -3.98 5.45 -11.21
CA ILE A 255 -4.30 4.66 -10.03
C ILE A 255 -4.56 3.19 -10.38
N GLU A 256 -5.10 2.92 -11.58
CA GLU A 256 -5.25 1.54 -12.07
C GLU A 256 -3.88 0.88 -12.26
N SER A 257 -2.90 1.63 -12.80
CA SER A 257 -1.51 1.18 -12.94
C SER A 257 -0.87 0.92 -11.57
N ILE A 258 -1.12 1.78 -10.58
CA ILE A 258 -0.61 1.61 -9.21
C ILE A 258 -1.22 0.38 -8.55
N ASN A 259 -2.54 0.20 -8.66
CA ASN A 259 -3.22 -1.00 -8.17
C ASN A 259 -2.66 -2.27 -8.80
N ASN A 260 -2.42 -2.25 -10.12
CA ASN A 260 -1.81 -3.37 -10.83
C ASN A 260 -0.37 -3.65 -10.33
N GLN A 261 0.44 -2.61 -10.10
CA GLN A 261 1.79 -2.78 -9.54
C GLN A 261 1.75 -3.40 -8.14
N ILE A 262 0.91 -2.91 -7.25
CA ILE A 262 0.77 -3.44 -5.89
C ILE A 262 0.31 -4.90 -5.91
N LYS A 263 -0.61 -5.27 -6.79
CA LYS A 263 -1.09 -6.65 -6.92
C LYS A 263 -0.07 -7.59 -7.54
N ASN A 264 0.52 -7.21 -8.66
CA ASN A 264 1.28 -8.12 -9.53
C ASN A 264 2.80 -7.97 -9.39
N ILE A 265 3.32 -6.80 -8.98
CA ILE A 265 4.74 -6.59 -8.72
C ILE A 265 5.06 -6.88 -7.25
N GLN A 266 4.33 -6.25 -6.32
CA GLN A 266 4.49 -6.50 -4.89
C GLN A 266 3.80 -7.79 -4.41
N GLN A 267 3.07 -8.49 -5.29
CA GLN A 267 2.47 -9.81 -5.04
C GLN A 267 1.54 -9.86 -3.80
N ILE A 268 0.79 -8.78 -3.53
CA ILE A 268 0.01 -8.61 -2.30
C ILE A 268 -1.07 -9.68 -2.10
N GLU A 269 -1.62 -10.26 -3.17
CA GLU A 269 -2.68 -11.28 -3.13
C GLU A 269 -2.15 -12.72 -3.10
N HIS A 270 -0.87 -12.97 -3.40
CA HIS A 270 -0.37 -14.33 -3.67
C HIS A 270 0.13 -15.07 -2.44
N THR A 271 -0.12 -14.57 -1.25
CA THR A 271 0.35 -15.17 -0.01
C THR A 271 -0.75 -15.96 0.70
N ARG A 272 -0.42 -17.16 1.20
CA ARG A 272 -1.34 -18.02 1.95
C ARG A 272 -1.19 -17.79 3.45
N HIS A 273 -1.78 -16.72 3.95
CA HIS A 273 -1.70 -16.40 5.38
C HIS A 273 -2.57 -17.33 6.22
N ARG A 274 -2.02 -17.75 7.37
CA ARG A 274 -2.73 -18.48 8.42
C ARG A 274 -3.07 -17.59 9.62
N SER A 275 -2.90 -16.27 9.49
CA SER A 275 -3.18 -15.27 10.52
C SER A 275 -3.65 -13.99 9.83
N VAL A 276 -4.70 -13.39 10.37
CA VAL A 276 -5.20 -12.07 9.93
C VAL A 276 -4.12 -11.00 10.11
N VAL A 277 -3.42 -11.02 11.25
CA VAL A 277 -2.36 -10.05 11.56
C VAL A 277 -1.23 -10.14 10.53
N ASN A 278 -0.75 -11.36 10.24
CA ASN A 278 0.31 -11.54 9.23
C ASN A 278 -0.14 -11.10 7.83
N ALA A 279 -1.41 -11.28 7.49
CA ALA A 279 -1.95 -10.77 6.24
C ALA A 279 -1.94 -9.23 6.21
N MET A 280 -2.30 -8.55 7.29
CA MET A 280 -2.24 -7.09 7.37
C MET A 280 -0.80 -6.58 7.32
N VAL A 281 0.15 -7.24 7.99
CA VAL A 281 1.58 -6.94 7.89
C VAL A 281 2.07 -7.07 6.45
N ASN A 282 1.66 -8.12 5.75
CA ASN A 282 1.99 -8.31 4.32
C ASN A 282 1.46 -7.15 3.46
N VAL A 283 0.22 -6.71 3.69
CA VAL A 283 -0.35 -5.54 2.98
C VAL A 283 0.47 -4.28 3.26
N LEU A 284 0.79 -4.01 4.53
CA LEU A 284 1.57 -2.83 4.91
C LEU A 284 2.98 -2.87 4.33
N ALA A 285 3.67 -4.01 4.41
CA ALA A 285 5.00 -4.16 3.85
C ALA A 285 5.03 -3.97 2.32
N ALA A 286 4.00 -4.43 1.62
CA ALA A 286 3.84 -4.21 0.18
C ALA A 286 3.62 -2.72 -0.16
N LEU A 287 2.78 -2.03 0.61
CA LEU A 287 2.56 -0.58 0.44
C LEU A 287 3.83 0.22 0.74
N VAL A 288 4.58 -0.14 1.78
CA VAL A 288 5.89 0.46 2.06
C VAL A 288 6.86 0.19 0.91
N ALA A 289 6.95 -1.05 0.43
CA ALA A 289 7.79 -1.40 -0.73
C ALA A 289 7.44 -0.57 -1.97
N TYR A 290 6.15 -0.29 -2.20
CA TYR A 290 5.71 0.62 -3.25
C TYR A 290 6.23 2.06 -3.02
N THR A 291 6.21 2.58 -1.77
CA THR A 291 6.73 3.94 -1.51
C THR A 291 8.21 4.10 -1.81
N HIS A 292 8.99 3.03 -1.73
CA HIS A 292 10.43 2.99 -2.07
C HIS A 292 10.72 2.81 -3.56
N GLN A 293 9.71 2.72 -4.43
CA GLN A 293 9.96 2.65 -5.87
C GLN A 293 10.56 3.95 -6.38
N PRO A 294 11.68 3.90 -7.12
CA PRO A 294 12.36 5.10 -7.64
C PRO A 294 11.54 5.80 -8.73
N ARG A 295 10.74 5.04 -9.48
CA ARG A 295 9.83 5.57 -10.50
C ARG A 295 8.42 5.07 -10.23
N LYS A 296 7.54 6.00 -9.89
CA LYS A 296 6.11 5.75 -9.72
C LYS A 296 5.36 6.17 -10.99
N PRO A 297 4.23 5.51 -11.32
CA PRO A 297 3.33 6.05 -12.32
C PRO A 297 2.96 7.48 -11.96
N SER A 298 3.19 8.45 -12.87
CA SER A 298 2.94 9.86 -12.60
C SER A 298 2.36 10.53 -13.84
N LEU A 299 1.71 11.66 -13.65
CA LEU A 299 1.16 12.46 -14.76
C LEU A 299 2.21 13.32 -15.45
N ASN A 300 3.39 13.50 -14.82
CA ASN A 300 4.48 14.37 -15.31
C ASN A 300 3.99 15.78 -15.67
N LEU A 301 3.12 16.36 -14.83
CA LEU A 301 2.58 17.69 -15.03
C LEU A 301 3.63 18.76 -14.74
N SER A 302 3.73 19.75 -15.62
CA SER A 302 4.45 21.00 -15.33
C SER A 302 3.70 21.82 -14.28
N LYS A 303 4.40 22.77 -13.63
CA LYS A 303 3.75 23.67 -12.63
C LYS A 303 2.56 24.43 -13.23
N ASN A 304 2.68 24.88 -14.48
CA ASN A 304 1.60 25.61 -15.16
C ASN A 304 0.38 24.73 -15.43
N GLU A 305 0.61 23.49 -15.89
CA GLU A 305 -0.48 22.52 -16.08
C GLU A 305 -1.14 22.14 -14.74
N LEU A 306 -0.35 21.98 -13.68
CA LEU A 306 -0.88 21.70 -12.35
C LEU A 306 -1.77 22.85 -11.87
N ASN A 307 -1.31 24.10 -11.99
CA ASN A 307 -2.09 25.28 -11.61
C ASN A 307 -3.41 25.38 -12.40
N LEU A 308 -3.39 25.11 -13.71
CA LEU A 308 -4.59 25.09 -14.56
C LEU A 308 -5.56 23.95 -14.14
N LEU A 309 -5.03 22.81 -13.69
CA LEU A 309 -5.84 21.68 -13.26
C LEU A 309 -6.42 21.87 -11.85
N THR A 310 -5.76 22.62 -10.98
CA THR A 310 -6.17 22.88 -9.58
C THR A 310 -6.99 24.14 -9.41
N SER A 311 -7.03 25.06 -10.40
CA SER A 311 -7.93 26.22 -10.35
C SER A 311 -9.39 25.74 -10.32
N ILE A 312 -10.07 26.04 -9.24
CA ILE A 312 -11.49 25.76 -8.99
C ILE A 312 -12.34 26.90 -9.53
#